data_415990f1f5be6d0dba4e978acdb79b35
#
_entry.id   415990f1f5be6d0dba4e978acdb79b35
#
_cell.length_a   1.000
_cell.length_b   1.000
_cell.length_c   1.000
_cell.angle_alpha   90.00
_cell.angle_beta   90.00
_cell.angle_gamma   90.00
#
_symmetry.space_group_name_H-M   'P 1'
#
loop_
_entity.id
_entity.type
_entity.pdbx_description
1 polymer ?
#
loop_
_entity_poly.entity_id
_entity_poly.type
_entity_poly.pdbx_seq_one_letter_code
_entity_poly.pdbx_strand_id
1 'polypeptide(L)'
;MNHEAIILDILKACEDWFPASEGLENHTIVDREQGHYLFMPVGWFRGRYFYGALMHFHLRDGKIWVLANNTEIELEKELFARGATRSDIVAGFQSPEFREMAGWAGK
;
A
#
# COMPACT_ATOMS: atom_id res chain seq x y z
N MET A 1 0.40 7.50 17.48
CA MET A 1 -0.25 7.18 16.19
C MET A 1 -0.02 5.71 15.87
N ASN A 2 -1.07 5.02 15.46
CA ASN A 2 -0.96 3.60 15.13
C ASN A 2 -0.86 3.43 13.60
N HIS A 3 0.35 3.24 13.10
CA HIS A 3 0.59 3.10 11.66
C HIS A 3 -0.09 1.85 11.09
N GLU A 4 -0.15 0.77 11.85
CA GLU A 4 -0.86 -0.43 11.38
C GLU A 4 -2.33 -0.15 11.14
N ALA A 5 -2.99 0.59 12.04
CA ALA A 5 -4.40 0.92 11.87
C ALA A 5 -4.64 1.75 10.61
N ILE A 6 -3.73 2.66 10.31
CA ILE A 6 -3.81 3.47 9.08
C ILE A 6 -3.72 2.57 7.84
N ILE A 7 -2.74 1.67 7.84
CA ILE A 7 -2.54 0.74 6.72
C ILE A 7 -3.76 -0.16 6.54
N LEU A 8 -4.25 -0.74 7.63
CA LEU A 8 -5.39 -1.66 7.56
C LEU A 8 -6.64 -0.94 7.07
N ASP A 9 -6.83 0.31 7.46
CA ASP A 9 -7.96 1.10 6.99
C ASP A 9 -7.88 1.36 5.48
N ILE A 10 -6.69 1.64 4.98
CA ILE A 10 -6.50 1.82 3.53
C ILE A 10 -6.74 0.51 2.78
N LEU A 11 -6.23 -0.61 3.29
CA LEU A 11 -6.45 -1.91 2.65
C LEU A 11 -7.93 -2.27 2.62
N LYS A 12 -8.65 -1.92 3.67
CA LYS A 12 -10.10 -2.12 3.70
C LYS A 12 -10.80 -1.26 2.67
N ALA A 13 -10.37 -0.01 2.53
CA ALA A 13 -10.91 0.89 1.51
C ALA A 13 -10.66 0.35 0.10
N CYS A 14 -9.56 -0.37 -0.11
CA CYS A 14 -9.27 -0.98 -1.40
C CYS A 14 -10.37 -1.95 -1.83
N GLU A 15 -11.03 -2.61 -0.89
CA GLU A 15 -12.15 -3.52 -1.21
C GLU A 15 -13.29 -2.77 -1.89
N ASP A 16 -13.49 -1.50 -1.52
CA ASP A 16 -14.53 -0.65 -2.13
C ASP A 16 -14.04 -0.01 -3.43
N TRP A 17 -12.77 0.39 -3.46
CA TRP A 17 -12.20 1.02 -4.65
C TRP A 17 -12.00 0.04 -5.80
N PHE A 18 -11.71 -1.22 -5.48
CA PHE A 18 -11.43 -2.27 -6.46
C PHE A 18 -12.27 -3.50 -6.13
N PRO A 19 -13.58 -3.45 -6.40
CA PRO A 19 -14.46 -4.55 -6.01
C PRO A 19 -14.11 -5.85 -6.74
N ALA A 20 -14.28 -6.96 -6.03
CA ALA A 20 -14.12 -8.27 -6.62
C ALA A 20 -15.18 -8.51 -7.69
N SER A 21 -14.90 -9.41 -8.61
CA SER A 21 -15.83 -9.81 -9.65
C SER A 21 -15.76 -11.32 -9.83
N GLU A 22 -16.64 -11.86 -10.65
CA GLU A 22 -16.58 -13.28 -10.95
C GLU A 22 -15.25 -13.62 -11.60
N GLY A 23 -14.53 -14.56 -11.02
CA GLY A 23 -13.22 -14.98 -11.50
C GLY A 23 -12.04 -14.18 -10.96
N LEU A 24 -12.29 -13.07 -10.27
CA LEU A 24 -11.24 -12.24 -9.70
C LEU A 24 -11.49 -12.05 -8.20
N GLU A 25 -10.62 -12.62 -7.39
CA GLU A 25 -10.72 -12.53 -5.94
C GLU A 25 -9.75 -11.52 -5.38
N ASN A 26 -10.20 -10.75 -4.38
CA ASN A 26 -9.35 -9.81 -3.69
C ASN A 26 -8.81 -10.45 -2.40
N HIS A 27 -7.52 -10.33 -2.20
CA HIS A 27 -6.86 -10.84 -0.99
C HIS A 27 -6.20 -9.71 -0.25
N THR A 28 -6.51 -9.59 1.04
CA THR A 28 -5.77 -8.73 1.96
C THR A 28 -4.85 -9.63 2.76
N ILE A 29 -3.56 -9.43 2.61
CA ILE A 29 -2.55 -10.28 3.23
C ILE A 29 -1.82 -9.46 4.28
N VAL A 30 -1.80 -9.97 5.51
CA VAL A 30 -1.20 -9.30 6.65
C VAL A 30 -0.22 -10.24 7.33
N ASP A 31 1.04 -9.83 7.39
CA ASP A 31 2.08 -10.54 8.12
C ASP A 31 2.66 -9.58 9.16
N ARG A 32 2.11 -9.63 10.38
CA ARG A 32 2.54 -8.74 11.46
C ARG A 32 3.96 -9.01 11.93
N GLU A 33 4.39 -10.25 11.82
CA GLU A 33 5.72 -10.63 12.26
C GLU A 33 6.79 -9.96 11.43
N GLN A 34 6.63 -9.95 10.12
CA GLN A 34 7.58 -9.32 9.21
C GLN A 34 7.16 -7.91 8.78
N GLY A 35 5.97 -7.47 9.16
CA GLY A 35 5.50 -6.13 8.89
C GLY A 35 5.03 -5.89 7.47
N HIS A 36 4.51 -6.90 6.79
CA HIS A 36 4.02 -6.74 5.41
C HIS A 36 2.50 -6.75 5.34
N TYR A 37 1.96 -5.82 4.55
CA TYR A 37 0.54 -5.61 4.39
C TYR A 37 0.25 -5.35 2.92
N LEU A 38 -0.53 -6.24 2.28
CA LEU A 38 -0.77 -6.17 0.85
C LEU A 38 -2.25 -6.28 0.52
N PHE A 39 -2.62 -5.63 -0.56
CA PHE A 39 -3.89 -5.87 -1.23
C PHE A 39 -3.60 -6.46 -2.60
N MET A 40 -4.07 -7.69 -2.84
CA MET A 40 -3.68 -8.44 -4.03
C MET A 40 -4.87 -9.13 -4.67
N PRO A 41 -5.36 -8.62 -5.80
CA PRO A 41 -6.36 -9.34 -6.58
C PRO A 41 -5.69 -10.47 -7.36
N VAL A 42 -6.37 -11.62 -7.43
CA VAL A 42 -5.86 -12.80 -8.15
C VAL A 42 -7.00 -13.41 -8.94
N GLY A 43 -6.75 -13.72 -10.20
CA GLY A 43 -7.71 -14.42 -11.02
C GLY A 43 -7.86 -13.85 -12.41
N TRP A 44 -8.98 -14.20 -13.05
CA TRP A 44 -9.25 -13.85 -14.44
C TRP A 44 -10.30 -12.75 -14.54
N PHE A 45 -10.02 -11.74 -15.34
CA PHE A 45 -10.95 -10.66 -15.61
C PHE A 45 -10.83 -10.27 -17.08
N ARG A 46 -11.94 -10.38 -17.80
CA ARG A 46 -12.02 -10.06 -19.22
C ARG A 46 -10.93 -10.78 -20.06
N GLY A 47 -10.76 -12.08 -19.80
CA GLY A 47 -9.81 -12.90 -20.54
C GLY A 47 -8.36 -12.70 -20.18
N ARG A 48 -8.07 -11.95 -19.13
CA ARG A 48 -6.71 -11.67 -18.69
C ARG A 48 -6.49 -12.17 -17.27
N TYR A 49 -5.37 -12.81 -17.05
CA TYR A 49 -5.00 -13.28 -15.71
C TYR A 49 -4.28 -12.18 -14.94
N PHE A 50 -4.77 -11.89 -13.74
CA PHE A 50 -4.16 -10.92 -12.83
C PHE A 50 -3.54 -11.65 -11.65
N TYR A 51 -2.30 -11.29 -11.36
CA TYR A 51 -1.58 -11.80 -10.20
C TYR A 51 -0.55 -10.76 -9.79
N GLY A 52 -0.77 -10.12 -8.64
CA GLY A 52 0.18 -9.13 -8.15
C GLY A 52 -0.45 -8.16 -7.16
N ALA A 53 0.38 -7.57 -6.33
CA ALA A 53 -0.06 -6.60 -5.37
C ALA A 53 -0.45 -5.30 -6.06
N LEU A 54 -1.64 -4.76 -5.75
CA LEU A 54 -2.00 -3.40 -6.13
C LEU A 54 -1.36 -2.41 -5.17
N MET A 55 -1.33 -2.73 -3.88
CA MET A 55 -0.65 -1.94 -2.87
C MET A 55 0.12 -2.86 -1.94
N HIS A 56 1.30 -2.44 -1.55
CA HIS A 56 2.14 -3.18 -0.63
C HIS A 56 2.81 -2.21 0.32
N PHE A 57 2.49 -2.34 1.61
CA PHE A 57 3.10 -1.55 2.68
C PHE A 57 4.01 -2.43 3.53
N HIS A 58 5.04 -1.83 4.05
CA HIS A 58 5.93 -2.50 5.00
C HIS A 58 6.16 -1.59 6.20
N LEU A 59 5.80 -2.07 7.38
CA LEU A 59 6.11 -1.35 8.62
C LEU A 59 7.52 -1.70 9.04
N ARG A 60 8.38 -0.70 9.05
CA ARG A 60 9.78 -0.88 9.35
C ARG A 60 10.34 0.36 10.02
N ASP A 61 11.04 0.17 11.12
CA ASP A 61 11.70 1.26 11.85
C ASP A 61 10.74 2.39 12.21
N GLY A 62 9.51 2.04 12.60
CA GLY A 62 8.49 3.00 12.97
C GLY A 62 7.90 3.81 11.82
N LYS A 63 8.18 3.41 10.59
CA LYS A 63 7.72 4.13 9.39
C LYS A 63 6.90 3.22 8.48
N ILE A 64 6.06 3.87 7.67
CA ILE A 64 5.27 3.20 6.65
C ILE A 64 6.07 3.25 5.34
N TRP A 65 6.60 2.11 4.94
CA TRP A 65 7.27 1.99 3.65
C TRP A 65 6.23 1.60 2.60
N VAL A 66 6.09 2.41 1.58
CA VAL A 66 5.26 2.07 0.42
C VAL A 66 6.16 1.37 -0.57
N LEU A 67 5.98 0.06 -0.70
CA LEU A 67 6.80 -0.75 -1.60
C LEU A 67 6.20 -0.79 -3.00
N ALA A 68 4.88 -0.70 -3.10
CA ALA A 68 4.20 -0.66 -4.38
C ALA A 68 2.86 0.06 -4.26
N ASN A 69 2.55 0.85 -5.28
CA ASN A 69 1.22 1.37 -5.52
C ASN A 69 0.99 1.31 -7.02
N ASN A 70 0.36 0.24 -7.47
CA ASN A 70 0.08 0.00 -8.88
C ASN A 70 -1.35 0.43 -9.23
N THR A 71 -1.78 1.54 -8.66
CA THR A 71 -3.11 2.12 -8.86
C THR A 71 -2.97 3.60 -9.15
N GLU A 72 -4.09 4.25 -9.48
CA GLU A 72 -4.12 5.70 -9.65
C GLU A 72 -4.52 6.43 -8.37
N ILE A 73 -4.67 5.70 -7.27
CA ILE A 73 -5.00 6.29 -5.97
C ILE A 73 -3.83 7.17 -5.52
N GLU A 74 -4.12 8.40 -5.14
CA GLU A 74 -3.12 9.30 -4.55
C GLU A 74 -2.89 8.89 -3.10
N LEU A 75 -1.98 7.96 -2.92
CA LEU A 75 -1.78 7.30 -1.63
C LEU A 75 -1.31 8.25 -0.55
N GLU A 76 -0.55 9.28 -0.91
CA GLU A 76 -0.13 10.31 0.05
C GLU A 76 -1.32 10.97 0.73
N LYS A 77 -2.32 11.35 -0.07
CA LYS A 77 -3.53 11.99 0.46
C LYS A 77 -4.28 11.06 1.39
N GLU A 78 -4.36 9.78 1.03
CA GLU A 78 -5.04 8.79 1.86
C GLU A 78 -4.32 8.59 3.19
N LEU A 79 -2.98 8.55 3.16
CA LEU A 79 -2.17 8.42 4.37
C LEU A 79 -2.29 9.67 5.24
N PHE A 80 -2.19 10.86 4.65
CA PHE A 80 -2.32 12.12 5.39
C PHE A 80 -3.70 12.28 6.01
N ALA A 81 -4.76 11.91 5.27
CA ALA A 81 -6.11 11.99 5.77
C ALA A 81 -6.33 11.12 7.01
N ARG A 82 -5.52 10.10 7.19
CA ARG A 82 -5.60 9.18 8.32
C ARG A 82 -4.60 9.50 9.43
N GLY A 83 -3.89 10.61 9.28
CA GLY A 83 -3.02 11.11 10.34
C GLY A 83 -1.53 10.88 10.17
N ALA A 84 -1.10 10.22 9.09
CA ALA A 84 0.32 10.09 8.83
C ALA A 84 0.89 11.42 8.34
N THR A 85 2.19 11.63 8.58
CA THR A 85 2.91 12.81 8.11
C THR A 85 3.99 12.37 7.13
N ARG A 86 4.58 13.32 6.41
CA ARG A 86 5.65 12.99 5.47
C ARG A 86 6.82 12.27 6.13
N SER A 87 7.11 12.62 7.38
CA SER A 87 8.20 11.97 8.11
C SER A 87 7.91 10.52 8.50
N ASP A 88 6.65 10.11 8.42
CA ASP A 88 6.23 8.74 8.72
C ASP A 88 6.30 7.81 7.50
N ILE A 89 6.45 8.37 6.31
CA ILE A 89 6.27 7.65 5.05
C ILE A 89 7.57 7.58 4.27
N VAL A 90 7.92 6.38 3.81
CA VAL A 90 9.07 6.17 2.94
C VAL A 90 8.58 5.60 1.62
N ALA A 91 8.91 6.27 0.52
CA ALA A 91 8.59 5.79 -0.82
C ALA A 91 9.62 4.73 -1.22
N GLY A 92 9.41 3.49 -0.75
CA GLY A 92 10.36 2.40 -0.93
C GLY A 92 10.59 1.97 -2.38
N PHE A 93 9.67 2.33 -3.27
CA PHE A 93 9.79 2.05 -4.70
C PHE A 93 10.67 3.05 -5.44
N GLN A 94 11.15 4.10 -4.77
CA GLN A 94 12.03 5.11 -5.34
C GLN A 94 13.43 4.98 -4.78
N SER A 95 14.43 5.46 -5.53
CA SER A 95 15.80 5.44 -5.04
C SER A 95 15.98 6.37 -3.84
N PRO A 96 16.97 6.10 -2.98
CA PRO A 96 17.23 6.99 -1.84
C PRO A 96 17.45 8.45 -2.25
N GLU A 97 18.15 8.69 -3.36
CA GLU A 97 18.39 10.04 -3.85
C GLU A 97 17.09 10.73 -4.27
N PHE A 98 16.22 9.99 -4.96
CA PHE A 98 14.93 10.56 -5.38
C PHE A 98 14.05 10.85 -4.18
N ARG A 99 14.02 9.96 -3.18
CA ARG A 99 13.25 10.18 -1.96
C ARG A 99 13.67 11.46 -1.25
N GLU A 100 14.98 11.69 -1.16
CA GLU A 100 15.52 12.88 -0.53
C GLU A 100 15.10 14.14 -1.29
N MET A 101 15.20 14.14 -2.61
CA MET A 101 14.79 15.26 -3.45
C MET A 101 13.28 15.55 -3.35
N ALA A 102 12.49 14.53 -3.23
CA ALA A 102 11.02 14.66 -3.17
C ALA A 102 10.49 15.03 -1.78
N GLY A 103 11.35 15.08 -0.76
CA GLY A 103 10.96 15.44 0.59
C GLY A 103 10.31 14.33 1.39
N TRP A 104 10.49 13.09 0.95
CA TRP A 104 10.02 11.93 1.70
C TRP A 104 10.97 11.58 2.84
N ALA A 105 10.48 10.77 3.80
CA ALA A 105 11.36 10.14 4.76
C ALA A 105 12.32 9.24 3.96
N GLY A 106 13.61 9.51 4.04
CA GLY A 106 14.55 8.91 3.11
C GLY A 106 15.27 7.66 3.58
N LYS A 107 15.13 7.34 4.84
CA LYS A 107 16.04 6.34 5.39
C LYS A 107 15.40 5.44 6.40
#